data_5832ebcb3904c4e5b48754e673167d80
#
_entry.id   5832ebcb3904c4e5b48754e673167d80
#
_cell.length_a   1.000
_cell.length_b   1.000
_cell.length_c   1.000
_cell.angle_alpha   90.00
_cell.angle_beta   90.00
_cell.angle_gamma   90.00
#
_symmetry.space_group_name_H-M   'P 1'
#
loop_
_entity.id
_entity.type
_entity.pdbx_description
1 polymer ?
#
loop_
_entity_poly.entity_id
_entity_poly.type
_entity_poly.pdbx_seq_one_letter_code
_entity_poly.pdbx_strand_id
1 'polypeptide(L)'
;VVSLLLDLYAKHSFPSVFLLALGGSFVSYIYSAPPLKLKQNGWLGNYALGASYIALPWWAGQALFGKLTIVTALLTLAYSLSGLGIAVINDFKSVEGDSKLGLNSLPVIFGIKNASRISAGLIDIFQLAMVIVLIVIGQHLASVILVLLVIPQITFQDMWLLRDPLKFDVKYQASAQPFLITGMLVTALAIGHSFLVA
;
A
#
# COMPACT_ATOMS: atom_id res chain seq x y z
N VAL A 1 1.33 -22.99 -9.95
CA VAL A 1 0.71 -24.27 -9.52
C VAL A 1 -0.22 -24.03 -8.33
N VAL A 2 0.24 -23.48 -7.20
CA VAL A 2 -0.60 -23.27 -6.00
C VAL A 2 -1.83 -22.42 -6.30
N SER A 3 -1.71 -21.34 -7.05
CA SER A 3 -2.83 -20.44 -7.41
C SER A 3 -3.91 -21.16 -8.25
N LEU A 4 -3.51 -22.08 -9.15
CA LEU A 4 -4.47 -22.91 -9.89
C LEU A 4 -5.18 -23.92 -8.97
N LEU A 5 -4.47 -24.50 -8.00
CA LEU A 5 -5.08 -25.38 -7.01
C LEU A 5 -6.08 -24.64 -6.13
N LEU A 6 -5.81 -23.38 -5.79
CA LEU A 6 -6.72 -22.53 -5.05
C LEU A 6 -7.99 -22.21 -5.87
N ASP A 7 -7.87 -21.89 -7.16
CA ASP A 7 -9.02 -21.69 -8.04
C ASP A 7 -9.88 -22.97 -8.17
N LEU A 8 -9.23 -24.14 -8.28
CA LEU A 8 -9.93 -25.43 -8.31
C LEU A 8 -10.65 -25.74 -6.99
N TYR A 9 -9.96 -25.50 -5.85
CA TYR A 9 -10.54 -25.70 -4.53
C TYR A 9 -11.77 -24.79 -4.30
N ALA A 10 -11.66 -23.52 -4.68
CA ALA A 10 -12.76 -22.56 -4.60
C ALA A 10 -13.86 -22.76 -5.66
N LYS A 11 -13.69 -23.76 -6.54
CA LYS A 11 -14.64 -24.08 -7.63
C LYS A 11 -14.92 -22.89 -8.55
N HIS A 12 -13.89 -22.10 -8.82
CA HIS A 12 -14.02 -20.96 -9.73
C HIS A 12 -14.24 -21.44 -11.18
N SER A 13 -15.21 -20.85 -11.85
CA SER A 13 -15.42 -21.04 -13.30
C SER A 13 -14.35 -20.36 -14.15
N PHE A 14 -13.66 -19.38 -13.55
CA PHE A 14 -12.60 -18.59 -14.17
C PHE A 14 -11.38 -18.52 -13.24
N PRO A 15 -10.16 -18.78 -13.70
CA PRO A 15 -8.97 -18.91 -12.85
C PRO A 15 -8.43 -17.54 -12.39
N SER A 16 -9.20 -16.81 -11.59
CA SER A 16 -8.92 -15.43 -11.18
C SER A 16 -7.67 -15.31 -10.31
N VAL A 17 -7.50 -16.24 -9.37
CA VAL A 17 -6.32 -16.23 -8.48
C VAL A 17 -5.04 -16.54 -9.26
N PHE A 18 -5.11 -17.46 -10.22
CA PHE A 18 -3.99 -17.76 -11.12
C PHE A 18 -3.62 -16.56 -11.98
N LEU A 19 -4.61 -15.88 -12.58
CA LEU A 19 -4.35 -14.71 -13.41
C LEU A 19 -3.78 -13.54 -12.60
N LEU A 20 -4.24 -13.33 -11.36
CA LEU A 20 -3.64 -12.34 -10.46
C LEU A 20 -2.19 -12.71 -10.10
N ALA A 21 -1.90 -13.98 -9.85
CA ALA A 21 -0.53 -14.45 -9.59
C ALA A 21 0.36 -14.25 -10.82
N LEU A 22 -0.15 -14.52 -12.03
CA LEU A 22 0.58 -14.29 -13.27
C LEU A 22 0.83 -12.79 -13.49
N GLY A 23 -0.17 -11.95 -13.30
CA GLY A 23 -0.06 -10.49 -13.37
C GLY A 23 0.95 -9.93 -12.38
N GLY A 24 0.90 -10.39 -11.12
CA GLY A 24 1.89 -10.01 -10.10
C GLY A 24 3.31 -10.45 -10.45
N SER A 25 3.47 -11.66 -11.01
CA SER A 25 4.78 -12.13 -11.50
C SER A 25 5.29 -11.27 -12.66
N PHE A 26 4.41 -10.85 -13.57
CA PHE A 26 4.74 -9.94 -14.66
C PHE A 26 5.16 -8.56 -14.13
N VAL A 27 4.42 -7.98 -13.19
CA VAL A 27 4.79 -6.71 -12.54
C VAL A 27 6.16 -6.83 -11.85
N SER A 28 6.42 -7.93 -11.14
CA SER A 28 7.71 -8.20 -10.51
C SER A 28 8.86 -8.29 -11.55
N TYR A 29 8.59 -8.89 -12.71
CA TYR A 29 9.55 -8.96 -13.80
C TYR A 29 9.87 -7.56 -14.35
N ILE A 30 8.86 -6.80 -14.78
CA ILE A 30 9.05 -5.46 -15.36
C ILE A 30 9.57 -4.42 -14.36
N TYR A 31 9.39 -4.67 -13.06
CA TYR A 31 9.98 -3.85 -12.01
C TYR A 31 11.52 -3.84 -12.09
N SER A 32 12.14 -4.98 -12.37
CA SER A 32 13.61 -5.11 -12.39
C SER A 32 14.20 -5.25 -13.79
N ALA A 33 13.45 -5.79 -14.76
CA ALA A 33 13.95 -6.14 -16.08
C ALA A 33 13.67 -5.07 -17.16
N PRO A 34 14.58 -4.92 -18.15
CA PRO A 34 14.32 -4.14 -19.36
C PRO A 34 13.13 -4.71 -20.15
N PRO A 35 12.45 -3.90 -20.95
CA PRO A 35 12.74 -2.47 -21.27
C PRO A 35 12.20 -1.49 -20.22
N LEU A 36 11.22 -1.87 -19.40
CA LEU A 36 10.52 -0.94 -18.52
C LEU A 36 11.30 -0.61 -17.24
N LYS A 37 11.86 -1.62 -16.55
CA LYS A 37 12.69 -1.47 -15.34
C LYS A 37 12.14 -0.38 -14.40
N LEU A 38 10.89 -0.55 -13.93
CA LEU A 38 10.12 0.48 -13.20
C LEU A 38 10.89 1.09 -12.02
N LYS A 39 11.77 0.31 -11.38
CA LYS A 39 12.62 0.78 -10.29
C LYS A 39 13.57 1.92 -10.65
N GLN A 40 13.78 2.20 -11.94
CA GLN A 40 14.56 3.37 -12.37
C GLN A 40 13.82 4.70 -12.10
N ASN A 41 12.50 4.66 -12.02
CA ASN A 41 11.67 5.82 -11.70
C ASN A 41 11.14 5.68 -10.27
N GLY A 42 11.56 6.55 -9.36
CA GLY A 42 11.20 6.48 -7.95
C GLY A 42 9.69 6.51 -7.68
N TRP A 43 8.91 7.24 -8.48
CA TRP A 43 7.45 7.26 -8.33
C TRP A 43 6.81 5.96 -8.81
N LEU A 44 7.11 5.53 -10.03
CA LEU A 44 6.54 4.32 -10.62
C LEU A 44 6.99 3.07 -9.90
N GLY A 45 8.27 2.99 -9.53
CA GLY A 45 8.84 1.86 -8.78
C GLY A 45 8.17 1.72 -7.42
N ASN A 46 8.12 2.80 -6.65
CA ASN A 46 7.52 2.75 -5.32
C ASN A 46 6.00 2.55 -5.36
N TYR A 47 5.30 3.08 -6.37
CA TYR A 47 3.88 2.76 -6.57
C TYR A 47 3.66 1.30 -6.93
N ALA A 48 4.48 0.71 -7.81
CA ALA A 48 4.41 -0.71 -8.15
C ALA A 48 4.65 -1.61 -6.93
N LEU A 49 5.59 -1.24 -6.04
CA LEU A 49 5.78 -1.92 -4.77
C LEU A 49 4.56 -1.76 -3.85
N GLY A 50 4.04 -0.56 -3.69
CA GLY A 50 2.85 -0.29 -2.89
C GLY A 50 1.64 -1.09 -3.37
N ALA A 51 1.40 -1.14 -4.68
CA ALA A 51 0.34 -1.92 -5.29
C ALA A 51 0.55 -3.44 -5.10
N SER A 52 1.79 -3.91 -5.19
CA SER A 52 2.13 -5.32 -4.96
C SER A 52 1.91 -5.75 -3.51
N TYR A 53 2.11 -4.86 -2.55
CA TYR A 53 1.91 -5.15 -1.11
C TYR A 53 0.46 -4.98 -0.67
N ILE A 54 -0.30 -4.11 -1.31
CA ILE A 54 -1.66 -3.75 -0.89
C ILE A 54 -2.70 -4.29 -1.88
N ALA A 55 -2.70 -3.79 -3.12
CA ALA A 55 -3.76 -4.11 -4.07
C ALA A 55 -3.77 -5.60 -4.44
N LEU A 56 -2.64 -6.16 -4.79
CA LEU A 56 -2.56 -7.54 -5.28
C LEU A 56 -3.00 -8.59 -4.25
N PRO A 57 -2.52 -8.56 -2.98
CA PRO A 57 -2.99 -9.51 -1.97
C PRO A 57 -4.47 -9.36 -1.66
N TRP A 58 -4.97 -8.14 -1.65
CA TRP A 58 -6.38 -7.87 -1.39
C TRP A 58 -7.27 -8.40 -2.52
N TRP A 59 -6.86 -8.18 -3.78
CA TRP A 59 -7.56 -8.73 -4.94
C TRP A 59 -7.54 -10.26 -4.94
N ALA A 60 -6.40 -10.87 -4.59
CA ALA A 60 -6.29 -12.32 -4.51
C ALA A 60 -7.21 -12.89 -3.41
N GLY A 61 -7.25 -12.25 -2.23
CA GLY A 61 -8.16 -12.64 -1.16
C GLY A 61 -9.63 -12.51 -1.58
N GLN A 62 -10.02 -11.38 -2.18
CA GLN A 62 -11.39 -11.19 -2.64
C GLN A 62 -11.75 -12.15 -3.79
N ALA A 63 -10.84 -12.39 -4.72
CA ALA A 63 -11.07 -13.34 -5.81
C ALA A 63 -11.20 -14.78 -5.31
N LEU A 64 -10.49 -15.14 -4.22
CA LEU A 64 -10.55 -16.49 -3.65
C LEU A 64 -11.89 -16.78 -2.96
N PHE A 65 -12.45 -15.81 -2.23
CA PHE A 65 -13.65 -16.00 -1.42
C PHE A 65 -14.92 -15.40 -2.03
N GLY A 66 -14.80 -14.69 -3.14
CA GLY A 66 -15.94 -14.02 -3.77
C GLY A 66 -15.62 -13.50 -5.17
N LYS A 67 -16.16 -12.33 -5.51
CA LYS A 67 -15.92 -11.67 -6.81
C LYS A 67 -15.17 -10.36 -6.58
N LEU A 68 -14.10 -10.16 -7.33
CA LEU A 68 -13.41 -8.87 -7.35
C LEU A 68 -14.32 -7.79 -7.91
N THR A 69 -14.59 -6.76 -7.10
CA THR A 69 -15.44 -5.63 -7.50
C THR A 69 -14.59 -4.45 -7.95
N ILE A 70 -15.15 -3.61 -8.82
CA ILE A 70 -14.49 -2.37 -9.25
C ILE A 70 -14.22 -1.43 -8.08
N VAL A 71 -15.10 -1.39 -7.09
CA VAL A 71 -14.95 -0.57 -5.89
C VAL A 71 -13.74 -1.01 -5.10
N THR A 72 -13.58 -2.32 -4.84
CA THR A 72 -12.40 -2.85 -4.17
C THR A 72 -11.13 -2.58 -4.98
N ALA A 73 -11.19 -2.73 -6.29
CA ALA A 73 -10.05 -2.46 -7.16
C ALA A 73 -9.60 -0.99 -7.04
N LEU A 74 -10.52 -0.03 -7.16
CA LEU A 74 -10.22 1.39 -7.04
C LEU A 74 -9.74 1.78 -5.64
N LEU A 75 -10.39 1.25 -4.59
CA LEU A 75 -10.01 1.49 -3.20
C LEU A 75 -8.57 1.05 -2.92
N THR A 76 -8.22 -0.16 -3.33
CA THR A 76 -6.89 -0.72 -3.06
C THR A 76 -5.81 -0.07 -3.90
N LEU A 77 -6.11 0.38 -5.13
CA LEU A 77 -5.19 1.20 -5.91
C LEU A 77 -4.96 2.56 -5.24
N ALA A 78 -5.99 3.17 -4.65
CA ALA A 78 -5.83 4.38 -3.85
C ALA A 78 -4.98 4.14 -2.60
N TYR A 79 -5.24 3.06 -1.84
CA TYR A 79 -4.39 2.67 -0.70
C TYR A 79 -2.94 2.35 -1.09
N SER A 80 -2.70 1.92 -2.32
CA SER A 80 -1.34 1.69 -2.83
C SER A 80 -0.48 2.95 -2.86
N LEU A 81 -1.10 4.14 -2.84
CA LEU A 81 -0.37 5.41 -2.68
C LEU A 81 0.15 5.60 -1.25
N SER A 82 -0.56 5.11 -0.23
CA SER A 82 0.01 5.00 1.12
C SER A 82 1.14 3.97 1.16
N GLY A 83 0.99 2.86 0.45
CA GLY A 83 2.04 1.85 0.27
C GLY A 83 3.28 2.39 -0.44
N LEU A 84 3.11 3.31 -1.40
CA LEU A 84 4.22 4.06 -2.00
C LEU A 84 4.98 4.83 -0.90
N GLY A 85 4.29 5.51 0.01
CA GLY A 85 4.93 6.20 1.14
C GLY A 85 5.80 5.26 1.98
N ILE A 86 5.33 4.04 2.27
CA ILE A 86 6.10 3.01 2.99
C ILE A 86 7.31 2.57 2.16
N ALA A 87 7.14 2.33 0.86
CA ALA A 87 8.22 1.90 -0.03
C ALA A 87 9.36 2.93 -0.09
N VAL A 88 9.03 4.23 -0.10
CA VAL A 88 10.03 5.32 -0.05
C VAL A 88 10.88 5.26 1.22
N ILE A 89 10.29 4.89 2.37
CA ILE A 89 11.04 4.77 3.63
C ILE A 89 12.04 3.60 3.56
N ASN A 90 11.68 2.52 2.88
CA ASN A 90 12.58 1.39 2.67
C ASN A 90 13.82 1.76 1.84
N ASP A 91 13.70 2.75 0.96
CA ASP A 91 14.80 3.21 0.10
C ASP A 91 15.85 4.06 0.87
N PHE A 92 15.59 4.51 2.10
CA PHE A 92 16.51 5.41 2.83
C PHE A 92 17.90 4.81 3.03
N LYS A 93 17.99 3.50 3.26
CA LYS A 93 19.27 2.81 3.47
C LYS A 93 19.97 2.43 2.18
N SER A 94 19.29 2.48 1.06
CA SER A 94 19.84 2.11 -0.26
C SER A 94 20.34 3.31 -1.08
N VAL A 95 20.19 4.54 -0.61
CA VAL A 95 20.47 5.78 -1.37
C VAL A 95 21.84 5.78 -2.04
N GLU A 96 22.92 5.36 -1.35
CA GLU A 96 24.25 5.28 -1.96
C GLU A 96 24.32 4.23 -3.08
N GLY A 97 23.73 3.07 -2.86
CA GLY A 97 23.67 1.99 -3.85
C GLY A 97 22.84 2.38 -5.07
N ASP A 98 21.67 2.96 -4.82
CA ASP A 98 20.76 3.44 -5.86
C ASP A 98 21.43 4.51 -6.73
N SER A 99 22.09 5.48 -6.11
CA SER A 99 22.83 6.53 -6.82
C SER A 99 23.95 5.96 -7.68
N LYS A 100 24.74 5.02 -7.17
CA LYS A 100 25.82 4.35 -7.94
C LYS A 100 25.27 3.53 -9.12
N LEU A 101 24.07 2.98 -9.00
CA LEU A 101 23.40 2.21 -10.04
C LEU A 101 22.58 3.07 -11.02
N GLY A 102 22.60 4.40 -10.87
CA GLY A 102 21.84 5.33 -11.69
C GLY A 102 20.32 5.20 -11.50
N LEU A 103 19.86 4.73 -10.32
CA LEU A 103 18.45 4.67 -9.97
C LEU A 103 18.02 6.02 -9.41
N ASN A 104 16.84 6.47 -9.84
CA ASN A 104 16.23 7.72 -9.42
C ASN A 104 15.18 7.46 -8.33
N SER A 105 15.56 6.80 -7.22
CA SER A 105 14.67 6.65 -6.07
C SER A 105 14.35 8.02 -5.46
N LEU A 106 13.20 8.15 -4.79
CA LEU A 106 12.77 9.45 -4.24
C LEU A 106 13.79 10.04 -3.25
N PRO A 107 14.43 9.25 -2.37
CA PRO A 107 15.51 9.77 -1.51
C PRO A 107 16.74 10.23 -2.28
N VAL A 108 17.06 9.63 -3.43
CA VAL A 108 18.17 10.08 -4.31
C VAL A 108 17.84 11.43 -4.94
N ILE A 109 16.60 11.61 -5.41
CA ILE A 109 16.17 12.83 -6.11
C ILE A 109 15.97 14.00 -5.14
N PHE A 110 15.23 13.78 -4.06
CA PHE A 110 14.78 14.84 -3.15
C PHE A 110 15.59 14.95 -1.85
N GLY A 111 16.50 14.02 -1.62
CA GLY A 111 17.18 13.84 -0.34
C GLY A 111 16.27 13.20 0.71
N ILE A 112 16.86 12.51 1.69
CA ILE A 112 16.17 11.70 2.69
C ILE A 112 15.14 12.51 3.48
N LYS A 113 15.48 13.75 3.87
CA LYS A 113 14.60 14.60 4.67
C LYS A 113 13.31 15.01 3.93
N ASN A 114 13.41 15.33 2.64
CA ASN A 114 12.22 15.65 1.85
C ASN A 114 11.43 14.39 1.47
N ALA A 115 12.13 13.30 1.16
CA ALA A 115 11.51 12.01 0.91
C ALA A 115 10.72 11.51 2.13
N SER A 116 11.21 11.71 3.37
CA SER A 116 10.45 11.37 4.58
C SER A 116 9.18 12.19 4.74
N ARG A 117 9.21 13.49 4.38
CA ARG A 117 8.01 14.35 4.38
C ARG A 117 7.01 13.94 3.30
N ILE A 118 7.49 13.58 2.11
CA ILE A 118 6.65 13.06 1.03
C ILE A 118 5.97 11.75 1.47
N SER A 119 6.72 10.81 2.05
CA SER A 119 6.17 9.57 2.60
C SER A 119 5.09 9.82 3.63
N ALA A 120 5.39 10.68 4.61
CA ALA A 120 4.47 11.08 5.66
C ALA A 120 3.18 11.64 5.07
N GLY A 121 3.29 12.63 4.20
CA GLY A 121 2.15 13.27 3.56
C GLY A 121 1.30 12.30 2.74
N LEU A 122 1.91 11.37 1.98
CA LEU A 122 1.17 10.36 1.23
C LEU A 122 0.35 9.45 2.15
N ILE A 123 0.95 8.97 3.24
CA ILE A 123 0.28 8.10 4.19
C ILE A 123 -0.90 8.85 4.85
N ASP A 124 -0.66 10.06 5.35
CA ASP A 124 -1.64 10.85 6.08
C ASP A 124 -2.82 11.28 5.21
N ILE A 125 -2.53 11.83 4.02
CA ILE A 125 -3.57 12.31 3.09
C ILE A 125 -4.52 11.17 2.72
N PHE A 126 -3.98 9.97 2.42
CA PHE A 126 -4.84 8.85 2.05
C PHE A 126 -5.65 8.29 3.21
N GLN A 127 -5.11 8.25 4.42
CA GLN A 127 -5.89 7.84 5.59
C GLN A 127 -6.99 8.86 5.92
N LEU A 128 -6.70 10.15 5.86
CA LEU A 128 -7.70 11.19 6.09
C LEU A 128 -8.76 11.21 4.98
N ALA A 129 -8.37 10.97 3.72
CA ALA A 129 -9.33 10.80 2.63
C ALA A 129 -10.28 9.62 2.89
N MET A 130 -9.77 8.50 3.44
CA MET A 130 -10.62 7.35 3.80
C MET A 130 -11.56 7.67 4.96
N VAL A 131 -11.16 8.48 5.93
CA VAL A 131 -12.08 8.98 6.97
C VAL A 131 -13.27 9.70 6.32
N ILE A 132 -12.99 10.58 5.36
CA ILE A 132 -14.05 11.33 4.63
C ILE A 132 -14.95 10.36 3.84
N VAL A 133 -14.37 9.39 3.13
CA VAL A 133 -15.15 8.38 2.41
C VAL A 133 -16.09 7.62 3.35
N LEU A 134 -15.59 7.17 4.50
CA LEU A 134 -16.40 6.46 5.51
C LEU A 134 -17.55 7.30 6.04
N ILE A 135 -17.33 8.61 6.26
CA ILE A 135 -18.38 9.54 6.68
C ILE A 135 -19.45 9.65 5.58
N VAL A 136 -19.04 9.85 4.33
CA VAL A 136 -19.95 10.04 3.18
C VAL A 136 -20.83 8.81 2.94
N ILE A 137 -20.28 7.59 3.13
CA ILE A 137 -21.06 6.34 2.99
C ILE A 137 -21.83 5.97 4.27
N GLY A 138 -21.89 6.83 5.28
CA GLY A 138 -22.65 6.63 6.52
C GLY A 138 -21.98 5.67 7.53
N GLN A 139 -20.73 5.29 7.34
CA GLN A 139 -19.98 4.40 8.24
C GLN A 139 -19.28 5.17 9.37
N HIS A 140 -20.08 5.90 10.17
CA HIS A 140 -19.58 6.85 11.18
C HIS A 140 -18.72 6.18 12.26
N LEU A 141 -19.11 4.99 12.74
CA LEU A 141 -18.31 4.28 13.75
C LEU A 141 -16.93 3.91 13.21
N ALA A 142 -16.87 3.39 11.98
CA ALA A 142 -15.61 3.05 11.33
C ALA A 142 -14.74 4.29 11.08
N SER A 143 -15.34 5.42 10.72
CA SER A 143 -14.61 6.68 10.55
C SER A 143 -13.98 7.17 11.86
N VAL A 144 -14.70 7.08 12.99
CA VAL A 144 -14.16 7.42 14.32
C VAL A 144 -13.01 6.49 14.70
N ILE A 145 -13.18 5.18 14.49
CA ILE A 145 -12.10 4.20 14.77
C ILE A 145 -10.87 4.52 13.92
N LEU A 146 -11.05 4.84 12.63
CA LEU A 146 -9.94 5.17 11.75
C LEU A 146 -9.21 6.44 12.23
N VAL A 147 -9.92 7.49 12.65
CA VAL A 147 -9.30 8.69 13.24
C VAL A 147 -8.47 8.34 14.47
N LEU A 148 -9.00 7.50 15.37
CA LEU A 148 -8.27 7.06 16.56
C LEU A 148 -7.00 6.26 16.23
N LEU A 149 -6.97 5.56 15.10
CA LEU A 149 -5.78 4.84 14.61
C LEU A 149 -4.77 5.78 13.94
N VAL A 150 -5.23 6.84 13.28
CA VAL A 150 -4.37 7.82 12.61
C VAL A 150 -3.58 8.68 13.63
N ILE A 151 -4.18 9.00 14.77
CA ILE A 151 -3.53 9.83 15.81
C ILE A 151 -2.18 9.25 16.26
N PRO A 152 -2.09 8.00 16.78
CA PRO A 152 -0.80 7.44 17.18
C PRO A 152 0.17 7.27 16.01
N GLN A 153 -0.32 6.99 14.81
CA GLN A 153 0.53 6.90 13.62
C GLN A 153 1.23 8.23 13.32
N ILE A 154 0.49 9.35 13.27
CA ILE A 154 1.06 10.69 13.08
C ILE A 154 2.01 11.04 14.22
N THR A 155 1.66 10.70 15.46
CA THR A 155 2.53 10.92 16.62
C THR A 155 3.89 10.21 16.45
N PHE A 156 3.89 8.96 16.06
CA PHE A 156 5.14 8.22 15.81
C PHE A 156 5.91 8.74 14.60
N GLN A 157 5.20 9.24 13.60
CA GLN A 157 5.79 9.89 12.44
C GLN A 157 6.57 11.14 12.82
N ASP A 158 6.00 12.02 13.64
CA ASP A 158 6.67 13.22 14.14
C ASP A 158 7.82 12.90 15.08
N MET A 159 7.63 11.93 15.98
CA MET A 159 8.64 11.56 16.97
C MET A 159 9.87 10.92 16.34
N TRP A 160 9.71 10.16 15.28
CA TRP A 160 10.78 9.33 14.72
C TRP A 160 11.10 9.64 13.28
N LEU A 161 10.16 9.44 12.34
CA LEU A 161 10.42 9.55 10.91
C LEU A 161 10.87 10.96 10.50
N LEU A 162 10.18 12.00 10.96
CA LEU A 162 10.47 13.38 10.59
C LEU A 162 11.63 13.97 11.39
N ARG A 163 11.99 13.37 12.53
CA ARG A 163 13.09 13.83 13.36
C ARG A 163 14.44 13.35 12.86
N ASP A 164 14.59 12.05 12.64
CA ASP A 164 15.82 11.44 12.12
C ASP A 164 15.46 10.19 11.30
N PRO A 165 15.17 10.36 9.98
CA PRO A 165 14.68 9.29 9.12
C PRO A 165 15.60 8.07 9.04
N LEU A 166 16.93 8.29 8.99
CA LEU A 166 17.90 7.20 8.87
C LEU A 166 18.03 6.37 10.13
N LYS A 167 17.90 7.02 11.29
CA LYS A 167 18.04 6.35 12.58
C LYS A 167 16.78 5.59 12.97
N PHE A 168 15.62 6.12 12.63
CA PHE A 168 14.35 5.66 13.15
C PHE A 168 13.40 5.05 12.11
N ASP A 169 13.85 4.83 10.86
CA ASP A 169 13.04 4.23 9.79
C ASP A 169 12.37 2.92 10.22
N VAL A 170 13.15 1.96 10.72
CA VAL A 170 12.65 0.66 11.18
C VAL A 170 11.74 0.81 12.39
N LYS A 171 12.15 1.66 13.36
CA LYS A 171 11.34 1.89 14.56
C LYS A 171 10.00 2.51 14.22
N TYR A 172 9.99 3.51 13.32
CA TYR A 172 8.75 4.11 12.83
C TYR A 172 7.86 3.06 12.16
N GLN A 173 8.41 2.30 11.22
CA GLN A 173 7.63 1.28 10.52
C GLN A 173 7.04 0.26 11.49
N ALA A 174 7.84 -0.30 12.39
CA ALA A 174 7.38 -1.28 13.38
C ALA A 174 6.28 -0.75 14.31
N SER A 175 6.27 0.55 14.61
CA SER A 175 5.32 1.16 15.54
C SER A 175 4.10 1.76 14.84
N ALA A 176 4.24 2.34 13.65
CA ALA A 176 3.19 3.04 12.93
C ALA A 176 2.43 2.16 11.93
N GLN A 177 3.09 1.22 11.26
CA GLN A 177 2.44 0.33 10.28
C GLN A 177 1.28 -0.51 10.86
N PRO A 178 1.31 -1.03 12.10
CA PRO A 178 0.17 -1.74 12.67
C PRO A 178 -1.11 -0.90 12.66
N PHE A 179 -1.02 0.40 12.93
CA PHE A 179 -2.16 1.31 12.90
C PHE A 179 -2.68 1.52 11.48
N LEU A 180 -1.79 1.68 10.49
CA LEU A 180 -2.18 1.77 9.08
C LEU A 180 -2.88 0.49 8.62
N ILE A 181 -2.31 -0.69 8.91
CA ILE A 181 -2.88 -1.99 8.51
C ILE A 181 -4.24 -2.21 9.18
N THR A 182 -4.36 -1.89 10.46
CA THR A 182 -5.64 -1.99 11.18
C THR A 182 -6.67 -1.01 10.59
N GLY A 183 -6.26 0.21 10.22
CA GLY A 183 -7.11 1.17 9.54
C GLY A 183 -7.61 0.68 8.18
N MET A 184 -6.75 0.02 7.40
CA MET A 184 -7.14 -0.63 6.16
C MET A 184 -8.16 -1.74 6.39
N LEU A 185 -7.97 -2.57 7.43
CA LEU A 185 -8.92 -3.62 7.79
C LEU A 185 -10.28 -3.03 8.18
N VAL A 186 -10.29 -1.99 9.03
CA VAL A 186 -11.53 -1.28 9.42
C VAL A 186 -12.25 -0.74 8.20
N THR A 187 -11.53 -0.11 7.28
CA THR A 187 -12.09 0.41 6.01
C THR A 187 -12.67 -0.71 5.16
N ALA A 188 -11.95 -1.82 5.02
CA ALA A 188 -12.42 -2.98 4.25
C ALA A 188 -13.72 -3.57 4.80
N LEU A 189 -13.78 -3.77 6.12
CA LEU A 189 -14.96 -4.30 6.79
C LEU A 189 -16.15 -3.35 6.68
N ALA A 190 -15.94 -2.05 6.86
CA ALA A 190 -16.99 -1.05 6.77
C ALA A 190 -17.58 -0.95 5.36
N ILE A 191 -16.72 -0.94 4.33
CA ILE A 191 -17.16 -0.93 2.92
C ILE A 191 -17.85 -2.24 2.57
N GLY A 192 -17.27 -3.39 2.97
CA GLY A 192 -17.91 -4.69 2.76
C GLY A 192 -19.30 -4.77 3.39
N HIS A 193 -19.45 -4.27 4.61
CA HIS A 193 -20.76 -4.20 5.29
C HIS A 193 -21.76 -3.31 4.54
N SER A 194 -21.34 -2.16 4.03
CA SER A 194 -22.23 -1.24 3.30
C SER A 194 -22.82 -1.87 2.03
N PHE A 195 -22.12 -2.79 1.37
CA PHE A 195 -22.61 -3.54 0.21
C PHE A 195 -23.54 -4.72 0.56
N LEU A 196 -23.51 -5.19 1.81
CA LEU A 196 -24.39 -6.27 2.26
C LEU A 196 -25.76 -5.74 2.71
N VAL A 197 -25.83 -4.47 3.07
CA VAL A 197 -27.02 -3.81 3.62
C VAL A 197 -27.76 -2.96 2.57
N ALA A 198 -27.10 -2.63 1.46
CA ALA A 198 -27.68 -1.94 0.30
C ALA A 198 -28.30 -2.93 -0.68
#